data_91d75e21a7c3cbb073f7634b8f598fb1
#
_entry.id   91d75e21a7c3cbb073f7634b8f598fb1
#
_cell.length_a   1.000
_cell.length_b   1.000
_cell.length_c   1.000
_cell.angle_alpha   90.00
_cell.angle_beta   90.00
_cell.angle_gamma   90.00
#
_symmetry.space_group_name_H-M   'P 1'
#
loop_
_entity.id
_entity.type
_entity.pdbx_description
1 polymer ?
#
loop_
_entity_poly.entity_id
_entity_poly.type
_entity_poly.pdbx_seq_one_letter_code
_entity_poly.pdbx_strand_id
1 'polypeptide(L)'
;MFGSNRKKIMKLDSQQRKGLSLISKLRPKSVIAEQYRTIRTNIQFSMIDRDVKSIVMTSSGPWEGKSTTSANLASVFTDQGKRVLLVDADLRKPTVQRTFGLSNIVGLTTLLSDPEQELAKVIQLVTGTELHVLTSGPIPPNPSELLNSNRMNILMKRFEDMFDIIIYDMPPVTSVTDAQIMAAKADGVVFVIRHGVSQKDSVLNAKELLEMVNANILGVVFNGVEKKSAQSYYGYGYTSEVEA
;
A
#
# COMPACT_ATOMS: atom_id res chain seq x y z
N MET A 1 -24.18 -20.36 -6.37
CA MET A 1 -22.83 -19.80 -6.20
C MET A 1 -22.76 -18.28 -5.93
N PHE A 2 -23.73 -17.48 -6.32
CA PHE A 2 -23.74 -16.01 -6.17
C PHE A 2 -23.91 -15.48 -4.73
N GLY A 3 -24.55 -16.22 -3.82
CA GLY A 3 -24.83 -15.76 -2.44
C GLY A 3 -23.62 -15.77 -1.49
N SER A 4 -22.66 -16.65 -1.68
CA SER A 4 -21.47 -16.79 -0.84
C SER A 4 -20.48 -15.62 -1.05
N ASN A 5 -20.28 -15.20 -2.28
CA ASN A 5 -19.41 -14.07 -2.61
C ASN A 5 -19.96 -12.74 -2.07
N ARG A 6 -21.27 -12.51 -2.14
CA ARG A 6 -21.90 -11.29 -1.65
C ARG A 6 -21.77 -11.11 -0.13
N LYS A 7 -21.93 -12.22 0.64
CA LYS A 7 -21.70 -12.21 2.10
C LYS A 7 -20.24 -11.97 2.45
N LYS A 8 -19.31 -12.53 1.68
CA LYS A 8 -17.86 -12.35 1.87
C LYS A 8 -17.46 -10.89 1.60
N ILE A 9 -17.99 -10.28 0.54
CA ILE A 9 -17.77 -8.86 0.19
C ILE A 9 -18.36 -7.93 1.27
N MET A 10 -19.59 -8.17 1.75
CA MET A 10 -20.20 -7.38 2.83
C MET A 10 -19.41 -7.45 4.14
N LYS A 11 -18.81 -8.61 4.47
CA LYS A 11 -17.96 -8.77 5.66
C LYS A 11 -16.64 -8.01 5.52
N LEU A 12 -16.06 -7.99 4.32
CA LEU A 12 -14.86 -7.19 4.01
C LEU A 12 -15.14 -5.68 4.09
N ASP A 13 -16.31 -5.24 3.60
CA ASP A 13 -16.74 -3.84 3.68
C ASP A 13 -16.92 -3.37 5.13
N SER A 14 -17.54 -4.20 5.97
CA SER A 14 -17.71 -3.89 7.40
C SER A 14 -16.38 -3.82 8.16
N GLN A 15 -15.36 -4.61 7.74
CA GLN A 15 -14.03 -4.58 8.34
C GLN A 15 -13.26 -3.31 7.95
N GLN A 16 -13.34 -2.87 6.70
CA GLN A 16 -12.71 -1.61 6.28
C GLN A 16 -13.32 -0.38 6.95
N ARG A 17 -14.63 -0.39 7.23
CA ARG A 17 -15.30 0.71 7.95
C ARG A 17 -14.80 0.87 9.40
N LYS A 18 -14.20 -0.18 9.98
CA LYS A 18 -13.63 -0.17 11.35
C LYS A 18 -12.12 0.17 11.38
N GLY A 19 -11.52 0.51 10.25
CA GLY A 19 -10.08 0.68 10.09
C GLY A 19 -9.36 -0.65 9.80
N LEU A 20 -8.11 -0.56 9.36
CA LEU A 20 -7.30 -1.72 8.99
C LEU A 20 -6.60 -2.31 10.22
N SER A 21 -6.36 -3.60 10.20
CA SER A 21 -5.61 -4.26 11.27
C SER A 21 -4.10 -4.11 11.06
N LEU A 22 -3.43 -3.38 11.97
CA LEU A 22 -1.97 -3.29 12.02
C LEU A 22 -1.39 -4.52 12.74
N ILE A 23 -1.45 -5.66 12.07
CA ILE A 23 -1.04 -6.93 12.67
C ILE A 23 0.45 -6.95 13.05
N SER A 24 1.29 -6.22 12.31
CA SER A 24 2.70 -6.04 12.59
C SER A 24 2.97 -5.37 13.95
N LYS A 25 2.06 -4.50 14.41
CA LYS A 25 2.13 -3.84 15.74
C LYS A 25 1.34 -4.60 16.80
N LEU A 26 0.11 -5.02 16.49
CA LEU A 26 -0.77 -5.68 17.46
C LEU A 26 -0.28 -7.08 17.87
N ARG A 27 0.38 -7.80 16.95
CA ARG A 27 0.91 -9.15 17.16
C ARG A 27 2.28 -9.32 16.50
N PRO A 28 3.33 -8.62 16.98
CA PRO A 28 4.64 -8.56 16.30
C PRO A 28 5.34 -9.91 16.16
N LYS A 29 5.01 -10.90 17.01
CA LYS A 29 5.55 -12.28 16.95
C LYS A 29 4.66 -13.23 16.12
N SER A 30 3.63 -12.75 15.45
CA SER A 30 2.77 -13.60 14.63
C SER A 30 3.43 -13.97 13.30
N VAL A 31 3.05 -15.12 12.74
CA VAL A 31 3.48 -15.56 11.40
C VAL A 31 3.16 -14.48 10.34
N ILE A 32 2.03 -13.79 10.47
CA ILE A 32 1.64 -12.74 9.52
C ILE A 32 2.58 -11.54 9.63
N ALA A 33 2.99 -11.14 10.84
CA ALA A 33 3.98 -10.06 11.01
C ALA A 33 5.32 -10.44 10.36
N GLU A 34 5.74 -11.72 10.49
CA GLU A 34 6.94 -12.24 9.85
C GLU A 34 6.85 -12.22 8.32
N GLN A 35 5.68 -12.53 7.76
CA GLN A 35 5.44 -12.42 6.32
C GLN A 35 5.60 -10.97 5.83
N TYR A 36 5.15 -9.95 6.58
CA TYR A 36 5.39 -8.55 6.21
C TYR A 36 6.89 -8.18 6.27
N ARG A 37 7.66 -8.71 7.23
CA ARG A 37 9.11 -8.54 7.27
C ARG A 37 9.79 -9.20 6.06
N THR A 38 9.33 -10.39 5.66
CA THR A 38 9.80 -11.07 4.44
C THR A 38 9.50 -10.24 3.19
N ILE A 39 8.28 -9.70 3.06
CA ILE A 39 7.91 -8.82 1.94
C ILE A 39 8.84 -7.60 1.90
N ARG A 40 9.06 -6.93 3.03
CA ARG A 40 10.01 -5.81 3.15
C ARG A 40 11.40 -6.20 2.65
N THR A 41 11.93 -7.34 3.13
CA THR A 41 13.26 -7.83 2.77
C THR A 41 13.34 -8.12 1.26
N ASN A 42 12.32 -8.73 0.68
CA ASN A 42 12.27 -8.99 -0.77
C ASN A 42 12.23 -7.69 -1.59
N ILE A 43 11.48 -6.69 -1.13
CA ILE A 43 11.49 -5.35 -1.74
C ILE A 43 12.90 -4.76 -1.66
N GLN A 44 13.54 -4.80 -0.49
CA GLN A 44 14.91 -4.28 -0.33
C GLN A 44 15.90 -4.98 -1.25
N PHE A 45 15.80 -6.28 -1.46
CA PHE A 45 16.63 -7.01 -2.42
C PHE A 45 16.38 -6.57 -3.88
N SER A 46 15.14 -6.28 -4.24
CA SER A 46 14.82 -5.78 -5.59
C SER A 46 15.32 -4.35 -5.84
N MET A 47 15.77 -3.68 -4.77
CA MET A 47 16.25 -2.30 -4.79
C MET A 47 17.80 -2.19 -4.76
N ILE A 48 18.56 -3.29 -4.64
CA ILE A 48 20.01 -3.27 -4.42
C ILE A 48 20.75 -2.49 -5.52
N ASP A 49 20.31 -2.61 -6.76
CA ASP A 49 20.93 -1.95 -7.92
C ASP A 49 20.25 -0.60 -8.28
N ARG A 50 19.28 -0.15 -7.49
CA ARG A 50 18.47 1.05 -7.75
C ARG A 50 18.16 1.78 -6.46
N ASP A 51 18.26 3.10 -6.46
CA ASP A 51 17.85 3.94 -5.32
C ASP A 51 16.31 4.11 -5.34
N VAL A 52 15.58 3.08 -4.92
CA VAL A 52 14.12 3.10 -4.85
C VAL A 52 13.68 3.69 -3.52
N LYS A 53 13.06 4.85 -3.55
CA LYS A 53 12.47 5.52 -2.38
C LYS A 53 10.95 5.52 -2.41
N SER A 54 10.36 5.59 -3.61
CA SER A 54 8.92 5.75 -3.81
C SER A 54 8.28 4.47 -4.33
N ILE A 55 7.30 3.93 -3.60
CA ILE A 55 6.63 2.66 -3.89
C ILE A 55 5.12 2.90 -4.01
N VAL A 56 4.55 2.57 -5.15
CA VAL A 56 3.11 2.52 -5.37
C VAL A 56 2.58 1.16 -4.96
N MET A 57 1.55 1.15 -4.12
CA MET A 57 0.79 -0.05 -3.74
C MET A 57 -0.56 -0.02 -4.46
N THR A 58 -0.80 -0.97 -5.35
CA THR A 58 -2.07 -1.09 -6.07
C THR A 58 -2.53 -2.54 -6.16
N SER A 59 -3.69 -2.78 -6.78
CA SER A 59 -4.30 -4.11 -6.90
C SER A 59 -5.08 -4.22 -8.20
N SER A 60 -5.47 -5.45 -8.60
CA SER A 60 -6.31 -5.66 -9.77
C SER A 60 -7.75 -5.23 -9.53
N GLY A 61 -8.25 -5.35 -8.30
CA GLY A 61 -9.63 -5.01 -7.97
C GLY A 61 -9.78 -4.54 -6.53
N PRO A 62 -10.99 -4.14 -6.13
CA PRO A 62 -11.28 -3.77 -4.76
C PRO A 62 -11.19 -4.99 -3.82
N TRP A 63 -10.94 -4.75 -2.51
CA TRP A 63 -10.94 -5.75 -1.45
C TRP A 63 -9.77 -6.76 -1.47
N GLU A 64 -8.75 -6.53 -2.28
CA GLU A 64 -7.57 -7.38 -2.37
C GLU A 64 -6.57 -7.17 -1.22
N GLY A 65 -6.75 -6.11 -0.43
CA GLY A 65 -5.97 -5.85 0.77
C GLY A 65 -4.78 -4.92 0.56
N LYS A 66 -4.76 -4.14 -0.54
CA LYS A 66 -3.71 -3.15 -0.83
C LYS A 66 -3.43 -2.23 0.36
N SER A 67 -4.43 -1.53 0.88
CA SER A 67 -4.27 -0.57 1.99
C SER A 67 -3.84 -1.24 3.30
N THR A 68 -4.33 -2.47 3.57
CA THR A 68 -3.84 -3.26 4.71
C THR A 68 -2.36 -3.61 4.54
N THR A 69 -1.96 -3.98 3.34
CA THR A 69 -0.56 -4.30 3.01
C THR A 69 0.30 -3.04 3.10
N SER A 70 -0.15 -1.91 2.53
CA SER A 70 0.54 -0.61 2.60
C SER A 70 0.82 -0.19 4.05
N ALA A 71 -0.19 -0.24 4.92
CA ALA A 71 -0.08 0.16 6.32
C ALA A 71 0.87 -0.74 7.13
N ASN A 72 0.76 -2.06 6.96
CA ASN A 72 1.64 -3.01 7.65
C ASN A 72 3.07 -2.96 7.12
N LEU A 73 3.25 -2.77 5.80
CA LEU A 73 4.57 -2.63 5.18
C LEU A 73 5.26 -1.35 5.65
N ALA A 74 4.55 -0.21 5.68
CA ALA A 74 5.06 1.04 6.25
C ALA A 74 5.53 0.85 7.70
N SER A 75 4.74 0.15 8.51
CA SER A 75 5.08 -0.14 9.90
C SER A 75 6.37 -0.97 10.02
N VAL A 76 6.56 -2.04 9.23
CA VAL A 76 7.77 -2.88 9.33
C VAL A 76 9.02 -2.22 8.75
N PHE A 77 8.90 -1.26 7.83
CA PHE A 77 10.02 -0.41 7.42
C PHE A 77 10.45 0.53 8.54
N THR A 78 9.49 1.13 9.25
CA THR A 78 9.75 2.00 10.40
C THR A 78 10.46 1.24 11.52
N ASP A 79 10.14 -0.04 11.74
CA ASP A 79 10.81 -0.89 12.76
C ASP A 79 12.31 -1.11 12.49
N GLN A 80 12.81 -0.78 11.28
CA GLN A 80 14.25 -0.78 10.95
C GLN A 80 14.93 0.59 11.15
N GLY A 81 14.25 1.55 11.74
CA GLY A 81 14.78 2.92 11.91
C GLY A 81 14.73 3.77 10.63
N LYS A 82 14.00 3.34 9.58
CA LYS A 82 13.79 4.15 8.38
C LYS A 82 12.75 5.23 8.64
N ARG A 83 12.98 6.42 8.10
CA ARG A 83 11.97 7.48 8.04
C ARG A 83 10.98 7.12 6.93
N VAL A 84 9.77 6.79 7.31
CA VAL A 84 8.74 6.27 6.40
C VAL A 84 7.58 7.24 6.32
N LEU A 85 7.14 7.54 5.09
CA LEU A 85 5.90 8.26 4.80
C LEU A 85 4.91 7.31 4.12
N LEU A 86 3.75 7.12 4.74
CA LEU A 86 2.59 6.49 4.10
C LEU A 86 1.65 7.58 3.59
N VAL A 87 1.39 7.60 2.29
CA VAL A 87 0.51 8.56 1.63
C VAL A 87 -0.77 7.88 1.20
N ASP A 88 -1.91 8.35 1.70
CA ASP A 88 -3.23 7.95 1.16
C ASP A 88 -3.49 8.70 -0.15
N ALA A 89 -3.17 8.07 -1.25
CA ALA A 89 -3.35 8.60 -2.60
C ALA A 89 -4.57 7.98 -3.31
N ASP A 90 -5.39 7.18 -2.60
CA ASP A 90 -6.74 6.81 -3.04
C ASP A 90 -7.71 7.97 -2.75
N LEU A 91 -7.61 9.03 -3.55
CA LEU A 91 -8.39 10.25 -3.38
C LEU A 91 -9.90 10.06 -3.60
N ARG A 92 -10.31 8.85 -4.03
CA ARG A 92 -11.71 8.51 -4.30
C ARG A 92 -12.39 7.79 -3.13
N LYS A 93 -11.64 6.88 -2.47
CA LYS A 93 -12.13 6.07 -1.33
C LYS A 93 -11.06 5.95 -0.26
N PRO A 94 -10.64 7.06 0.35
CA PRO A 94 -9.56 7.08 1.33
C PRO A 94 -9.90 6.24 2.57
N THR A 95 -8.90 5.53 3.11
CA THR A 95 -9.08 4.61 4.24
C THR A 95 -7.98 4.71 5.29
N VAL A 96 -6.82 5.28 4.96
CA VAL A 96 -5.63 5.31 5.83
C VAL A 96 -5.91 6.08 7.12
N GLN A 97 -6.61 7.22 7.05
CA GLN A 97 -6.96 8.00 8.23
C GLN A 97 -7.72 7.20 9.28
N ARG A 98 -8.62 6.29 8.86
CA ARG A 98 -9.40 5.44 9.78
C ARG A 98 -8.54 4.39 10.45
N THR A 99 -7.53 3.90 9.75
CA THR A 99 -6.60 2.89 10.25
C THR A 99 -5.78 3.40 11.41
N PHE A 100 -5.35 4.64 11.33
CA PHE A 100 -4.46 5.26 12.31
C PHE A 100 -5.16 6.23 13.25
N GLY A 101 -6.48 6.44 13.09
CA GLY A 101 -7.24 7.41 13.90
C GLY A 101 -6.81 8.86 13.67
N LEU A 102 -6.41 9.20 12.45
CA LEU A 102 -5.86 10.51 12.08
C LEU A 102 -6.95 11.44 11.52
N SER A 103 -6.66 12.75 11.59
CA SER A 103 -7.48 13.77 10.93
C SER A 103 -7.35 13.69 9.41
N ASN A 104 -8.45 13.95 8.70
CA ASN A 104 -8.48 14.04 7.23
C ASN A 104 -9.07 15.38 6.74
N ILE A 105 -9.04 16.40 7.58
CA ILE A 105 -9.52 17.77 7.24
C ILE A 105 -8.57 18.40 6.22
N VAL A 106 -7.28 18.18 6.39
CA VAL A 106 -6.21 18.56 5.47
C VAL A 106 -5.41 17.30 5.11
N GLY A 107 -4.86 17.25 3.90
CA GLY A 107 -4.11 16.10 3.41
C GLY A 107 -3.46 16.37 2.05
N LEU A 108 -3.22 15.31 1.29
CA LEU A 108 -2.58 15.38 -0.02
C LEU A 108 -3.32 16.34 -0.97
N THR A 109 -4.66 16.28 -1.02
CA THR A 109 -5.45 17.18 -1.89
C THR A 109 -5.29 18.63 -1.51
N THR A 110 -5.17 18.96 -0.23
CA THR A 110 -4.90 20.33 0.23
C THR A 110 -3.53 20.82 -0.24
N LEU A 111 -2.49 19.98 -0.10
CA LEU A 111 -1.14 20.29 -0.59
C LEU A 111 -1.08 20.48 -2.11
N LEU A 112 -1.93 19.73 -2.85
CA LEU A 112 -2.01 19.82 -4.31
C LEU A 112 -2.74 21.08 -4.78
N SER A 113 -3.74 21.54 -4.01
CA SER A 113 -4.60 22.66 -4.38
C SER A 113 -4.12 24.00 -3.85
N ASP A 114 -3.40 24.01 -2.72
CA ASP A 114 -2.91 25.21 -2.06
C ASP A 114 -1.38 25.21 -1.98
N PRO A 115 -0.69 26.07 -2.77
CA PRO A 115 0.77 26.18 -2.75
C PRO A 115 1.36 26.68 -1.43
N GLU A 116 0.61 27.45 -0.66
CA GLU A 116 1.06 28.04 0.62
C GLU A 116 0.95 27.05 1.79
N GLN A 117 0.29 25.91 1.58
CA GLN A 117 0.13 24.91 2.62
C GLN A 117 1.47 24.27 2.98
N GLU A 118 1.85 24.37 4.25
CA GLU A 118 3.10 23.81 4.78
C GLU A 118 3.00 22.30 5.01
N LEU A 119 3.97 21.53 4.51
CA LEU A 119 4.05 20.06 4.68
C LEU A 119 4.00 19.65 6.14
N ALA A 120 4.73 20.35 7.01
CA ALA A 120 4.82 20.02 8.44
C ALA A 120 3.48 20.12 9.19
N LYS A 121 2.52 20.88 8.66
CA LYS A 121 1.17 21.01 9.25
C LYS A 121 0.21 19.93 8.77
N VAL A 122 0.56 19.21 7.70
CA VAL A 122 -0.32 18.24 7.05
C VAL A 122 0.14 16.79 7.26
N ILE A 123 1.44 16.55 7.29
CA ILE A 123 2.01 15.24 7.60
C ILE A 123 1.86 14.98 9.11
N GLN A 124 1.23 13.87 9.46
CA GLN A 124 0.92 13.50 10.84
C GLN A 124 1.80 12.34 11.30
N LEU A 125 2.38 12.46 12.50
CA LEU A 125 3.10 11.35 13.16
C LEU A 125 2.08 10.43 13.86
N VAL A 126 2.16 9.13 13.62
CA VAL A 126 1.30 8.15 14.30
C VAL A 126 1.78 7.96 15.73
N THR A 127 0.89 8.20 16.69
CA THR A 127 1.19 8.12 18.13
C THR A 127 1.85 6.80 18.53
N GLY A 128 2.97 6.88 19.23
CA GLY A 128 3.74 5.72 19.69
C GLY A 128 4.54 5.00 18.60
N THR A 129 4.78 5.66 17.48
CA THR A 129 5.61 5.15 16.37
C THR A 129 6.43 6.27 15.73
N GLU A 130 7.37 5.91 14.87
CA GLU A 130 8.10 6.84 13.99
C GLU A 130 7.47 6.91 12.57
N LEU A 131 6.27 6.36 12.38
CA LEU A 131 5.57 6.35 11.11
C LEU A 131 4.89 7.69 10.85
N HIS A 132 5.24 8.32 9.74
CA HIS A 132 4.56 9.51 9.25
C HIS A 132 3.47 9.13 8.25
N VAL A 133 2.34 9.79 8.32
CA VAL A 133 1.19 9.57 7.44
C VAL A 133 0.72 10.89 6.86
N LEU A 134 0.55 10.90 5.55
CA LEU A 134 -0.16 11.94 4.82
C LEU A 134 -1.52 11.39 4.39
N THR A 135 -2.57 11.85 5.03
CA THR A 135 -3.95 11.47 4.67
C THR A 135 -4.36 12.11 3.35
N SER A 136 -5.42 11.61 2.71
CA SER A 136 -5.88 12.12 1.42
C SER A 136 -6.30 13.59 1.44
N GLY A 137 -6.88 14.04 2.55
CA GLY A 137 -7.64 15.29 2.62
C GLY A 137 -9.06 15.16 2.04
N PRO A 138 -9.75 16.26 1.76
CA PRO A 138 -11.08 16.26 1.14
C PRO A 138 -11.05 15.60 -0.24
N ILE A 139 -12.14 14.90 -0.59
CA ILE A 139 -12.28 14.24 -1.91
C ILE A 139 -12.39 15.32 -2.98
N PRO A 140 -11.48 15.37 -3.96
CA PRO A 140 -11.52 16.38 -5.02
C PRO A 140 -12.42 15.93 -6.17
N PRO A 141 -12.89 16.87 -7.02
CA PRO A 141 -13.68 16.53 -8.20
C PRO A 141 -12.86 15.87 -9.33
N ASN A 142 -11.55 16.11 -9.36
CA ASN A 142 -10.63 15.69 -10.45
C ASN A 142 -9.35 15.00 -9.93
N PRO A 143 -9.46 13.81 -9.28
CA PRO A 143 -8.32 13.11 -8.68
C PRO A 143 -7.14 12.86 -9.62
N SER A 144 -7.41 12.35 -10.82
CA SER A 144 -6.38 12.00 -11.81
C SER A 144 -5.57 13.21 -12.27
N GLU A 145 -6.23 14.37 -12.47
CA GLU A 145 -5.55 15.61 -12.88
C GLU A 145 -4.64 16.12 -11.78
N LEU A 146 -5.09 16.10 -10.52
CA LEU A 146 -4.26 16.49 -9.38
C LEU A 146 -3.03 15.60 -9.24
N LEU A 147 -3.18 14.28 -9.34
CA LEU A 147 -2.07 13.33 -9.28
C LEU A 147 -1.12 13.46 -10.49
N ASN A 148 -1.63 13.90 -11.65
CA ASN A 148 -0.81 14.14 -12.83
C ASN A 148 -0.18 15.53 -12.87
N SER A 149 -0.49 16.41 -11.95
CA SER A 149 -0.02 17.81 -11.94
C SER A 149 1.48 17.92 -11.70
N ASN A 150 2.07 19.02 -12.16
CA ASN A 150 3.45 19.38 -11.82
C ASN A 150 3.64 19.56 -10.31
N ARG A 151 2.60 20.00 -9.60
CA ARG A 151 2.61 20.14 -8.14
C ARG A 151 2.85 18.80 -7.46
N MET A 152 2.24 17.70 -7.96
CA MET A 152 2.49 16.35 -7.45
C MET A 152 3.96 15.94 -7.65
N ASN A 153 4.57 16.25 -8.80
CA ASN A 153 5.98 15.96 -9.05
C ASN A 153 6.90 16.70 -8.07
N ILE A 154 6.59 17.96 -7.77
CA ILE A 154 7.33 18.76 -6.78
C ILE A 154 7.18 18.15 -5.38
N LEU A 155 5.97 17.73 -4.99
CA LEU A 155 5.72 17.10 -3.69
C LEU A 155 6.46 15.76 -3.56
N MET A 156 6.43 14.93 -4.60
CA MET A 156 7.16 13.64 -4.60
C MET A 156 8.64 13.86 -4.32
N LYS A 157 9.29 14.81 -5.01
CA LYS A 157 10.70 15.15 -4.75
C LYS A 157 10.93 15.62 -3.32
N ARG A 158 10.07 16.49 -2.79
CA ARG A 158 10.18 16.96 -1.40
C ARG A 158 10.03 15.80 -0.40
N PHE A 159 9.18 14.81 -0.68
CA PHE A 159 9.06 13.62 0.16
C PHE A 159 10.33 12.77 0.11
N GLU A 160 10.94 12.59 -1.06
CA GLU A 160 12.21 11.86 -1.23
C GLU A 160 13.39 12.51 -0.50
N ASP A 161 13.38 13.84 -0.34
CA ASP A 161 14.38 14.57 0.44
C ASP A 161 14.19 14.37 1.96
N MET A 162 12.96 14.15 2.41
CA MET A 162 12.61 14.05 3.84
C MET A 162 12.57 12.62 4.37
N PHE A 163 12.22 11.66 3.53
CA PHE A 163 11.97 10.27 3.91
C PHE A 163 12.85 9.29 3.14
N ASP A 164 13.15 8.18 3.80
CA ASP A 164 13.94 7.10 3.21
C ASP A 164 13.07 6.16 2.37
N ILE A 165 11.78 6.02 2.74
CA ILE A 165 10.78 5.23 2.02
C ILE A 165 9.45 5.98 2.01
N ILE A 166 8.83 6.10 0.84
CA ILE A 166 7.50 6.65 0.63
C ILE A 166 6.60 5.56 0.03
N ILE A 167 5.47 5.27 0.67
CA ILE A 167 4.48 4.30 0.20
C ILE A 167 3.21 5.03 -0.18
N TYR A 168 2.82 4.96 -1.46
CA TYR A 168 1.57 5.52 -1.97
C TYR A 168 0.50 4.43 -2.02
N ASP A 169 -0.53 4.51 -1.16
CA ASP A 169 -1.70 3.64 -1.24
C ASP A 169 -2.65 4.16 -2.31
N MET A 170 -2.78 3.41 -3.42
CA MET A 170 -3.50 3.80 -4.63
C MET A 170 -4.81 3.01 -4.79
N PRO A 171 -5.79 3.49 -5.56
CA PRO A 171 -6.93 2.69 -5.98
C PRO A 171 -6.51 1.50 -6.88
N PRO A 172 -7.40 0.50 -7.09
CA PRO A 172 -7.12 -0.57 -8.04
C PRO A 172 -6.85 -0.04 -9.45
N VAL A 173 -5.79 -0.55 -10.10
CA VAL A 173 -5.31 -0.04 -11.39
C VAL A 173 -6.32 -0.26 -12.54
N THR A 174 -7.17 -1.28 -12.45
CA THR A 174 -8.22 -1.53 -13.46
C THR A 174 -9.45 -0.64 -13.30
N SER A 175 -9.59 0.01 -12.14
CA SER A 175 -10.79 0.80 -11.86
C SER A 175 -10.70 2.24 -12.38
N VAL A 176 -9.50 2.84 -12.30
CA VAL A 176 -9.22 4.24 -12.64
C VAL A 176 -7.75 4.41 -13.02
N THR A 177 -7.45 5.49 -13.76
CA THR A 177 -6.09 5.79 -14.25
C THR A 177 -5.12 6.30 -13.17
N ASP A 178 -5.62 6.64 -12.00
CA ASP A 178 -4.86 7.24 -10.89
C ASP A 178 -3.61 6.42 -10.54
N ALA A 179 -3.77 5.08 -10.43
CA ALA A 179 -2.65 4.19 -10.11
C ALA A 179 -1.62 4.09 -11.25
N GLN A 180 -2.06 4.17 -12.52
CA GLN A 180 -1.17 4.18 -13.68
C GLN A 180 -0.33 5.47 -13.70
N ILE A 181 -0.95 6.63 -13.44
CA ILE A 181 -0.29 7.93 -13.37
C ILE A 181 0.81 7.91 -12.31
N MET A 182 0.51 7.41 -11.12
CA MET A 182 1.50 7.35 -10.05
C MET A 182 2.56 6.27 -10.27
N ALA A 183 2.19 5.13 -10.86
CA ALA A 183 3.12 4.06 -11.23
C ALA A 183 4.18 4.49 -12.26
N ALA A 184 3.81 5.40 -13.18
CA ALA A 184 4.74 5.98 -14.16
C ALA A 184 5.75 6.96 -13.52
N LYS A 185 5.46 7.48 -12.32
CA LYS A 185 6.29 8.48 -11.63
C LYS A 185 7.12 7.91 -10.49
N ALA A 186 6.64 6.86 -9.85
CA ALA A 186 7.31 6.22 -8.72
C ALA A 186 8.43 5.28 -9.17
N ASP A 187 9.39 5.02 -8.26
CA ASP A 187 10.53 4.14 -8.54
C ASP A 187 10.11 2.68 -8.66
N GLY A 188 9.01 2.27 -8.01
CA GLY A 188 8.53 0.92 -8.08
C GLY A 188 7.06 0.72 -7.71
N VAL A 189 6.54 -0.43 -8.13
CA VAL A 189 5.16 -0.85 -7.87
C VAL A 189 5.17 -2.20 -7.16
N VAL A 190 4.44 -2.29 -6.06
CA VAL A 190 4.08 -3.57 -5.42
C VAL A 190 2.61 -3.85 -5.73
N PHE A 191 2.38 -4.96 -6.42
CA PHE A 191 1.07 -5.34 -6.88
C PHE A 191 0.44 -6.36 -5.92
N VAL A 192 -0.74 -6.05 -5.38
CA VAL A 192 -1.43 -6.90 -4.40
C VAL A 192 -2.54 -7.67 -5.07
N ILE A 193 -2.53 -8.99 -4.94
CA ILE A 193 -3.60 -9.89 -5.36
C ILE A 193 -4.10 -10.70 -4.17
N ARG A 194 -5.34 -11.19 -4.20
CA ARG A 194 -5.94 -11.90 -3.08
C ARG A 194 -6.52 -13.24 -3.47
N HIS A 195 -6.11 -14.29 -2.77
CA HIS A 195 -6.66 -15.64 -2.93
C HIS A 195 -8.19 -15.66 -2.79
N GLY A 196 -8.86 -16.26 -3.76
CA GLY A 196 -10.32 -16.41 -3.78
C GLY A 196 -11.11 -15.10 -3.96
N VAL A 197 -10.45 -14.00 -4.35
CA VAL A 197 -11.06 -12.70 -4.68
C VAL A 197 -10.62 -12.22 -6.04
N SER A 198 -9.30 -12.14 -6.29
CA SER A 198 -8.74 -11.71 -7.57
C SER A 198 -9.08 -12.70 -8.68
N GLN A 199 -9.55 -12.20 -9.80
CA GLN A 199 -9.82 -12.98 -11.00
C GLN A 199 -8.61 -12.93 -11.92
N LYS A 200 -8.25 -14.06 -12.55
CA LYS A 200 -7.06 -14.17 -13.40
C LYS A 200 -7.03 -13.11 -14.50
N ASP A 201 -8.14 -12.94 -15.20
CA ASP A 201 -8.22 -11.97 -16.32
C ASP A 201 -8.05 -10.53 -15.83
N SER A 202 -8.60 -10.19 -14.65
CA SER A 202 -8.39 -8.87 -14.03
C SER A 202 -6.94 -8.64 -13.63
N VAL A 203 -6.24 -9.69 -13.16
CA VAL A 203 -4.81 -9.61 -12.80
C VAL A 203 -3.96 -9.41 -14.05
N LEU A 204 -4.24 -10.14 -15.13
CA LEU A 204 -3.52 -9.98 -16.40
C LEU A 204 -3.74 -8.59 -17.00
N ASN A 205 -4.98 -8.11 -17.06
CA ASN A 205 -5.28 -6.75 -17.52
C ASN A 205 -4.58 -5.68 -16.66
N ALA A 206 -4.58 -5.85 -15.33
CA ALA A 206 -3.88 -4.94 -14.43
C ALA A 206 -2.37 -4.89 -14.70
N LYS A 207 -1.76 -6.06 -14.98
CA LYS A 207 -0.35 -6.14 -15.36
C LYS A 207 -0.09 -5.38 -16.67
N GLU A 208 -0.90 -5.61 -17.71
CA GLU A 208 -0.80 -4.91 -19.00
C GLU A 208 -0.91 -3.39 -18.82
N LEU A 209 -1.85 -2.90 -18.01
CA LEU A 209 -2.02 -1.47 -17.73
C LEU A 209 -0.79 -0.85 -17.04
N LEU A 210 -0.11 -1.60 -16.18
CA LEU A 210 1.14 -1.14 -15.54
C LEU A 210 2.31 -1.16 -16.54
N GLU A 211 2.38 -2.18 -17.38
CA GLU A 211 3.40 -2.30 -18.43
C GLU A 211 3.28 -1.19 -19.49
N MET A 212 2.06 -0.81 -19.87
CA MET A 212 1.79 0.30 -20.81
C MET A 212 2.39 1.64 -20.36
N VAL A 213 2.52 1.86 -19.06
CA VAL A 213 3.13 3.08 -18.50
C VAL A 213 4.58 2.87 -18.07
N ASN A 214 5.21 1.77 -18.49
CA ASN A 214 6.59 1.38 -18.15
C ASN A 214 6.83 1.32 -16.62
N ALA A 215 5.83 0.94 -15.83
CA ALA A 215 5.96 0.83 -14.40
C ALA A 215 6.97 -0.26 -14.00
N ASN A 216 7.86 0.05 -13.07
CA ASN A 216 8.82 -0.91 -12.51
C ASN A 216 8.13 -1.80 -11.46
N ILE A 217 7.64 -2.97 -11.84
CA ILE A 217 6.96 -3.89 -10.93
C ILE A 217 8.03 -4.62 -10.08
N LEU A 218 8.16 -4.23 -8.80
CA LEU A 218 9.10 -4.82 -7.84
C LEU A 218 8.69 -6.25 -7.43
N GLY A 219 7.39 -6.53 -7.46
CA GLY A 219 6.87 -7.85 -7.11
C GLY A 219 5.38 -7.87 -6.84
N VAL A 220 4.90 -9.07 -6.49
CA VAL A 220 3.49 -9.33 -6.20
C VAL A 220 3.33 -9.83 -4.77
N VAL A 221 2.39 -9.26 -4.04
CA VAL A 221 1.96 -9.76 -2.72
C VAL A 221 0.70 -10.59 -2.88
N PHE A 222 0.81 -11.88 -2.57
CA PHE A 222 -0.33 -12.80 -2.59
C PHE A 222 -0.99 -12.86 -1.22
N ASN A 223 -2.06 -12.11 -1.05
CA ASN A 223 -2.76 -11.94 0.22
C ASN A 223 -3.88 -12.98 0.43
N GLY A 224 -4.23 -13.26 1.69
CA GLY A 224 -5.38 -14.08 2.07
C GLY A 224 -5.21 -15.57 1.83
N VAL A 225 -3.99 -16.07 1.74
CA VAL A 225 -3.69 -17.52 1.63
C VAL A 225 -3.98 -18.22 2.96
N GLU A 226 -4.74 -19.30 2.93
CA GLU A 226 -5.03 -20.11 4.12
C GLU A 226 -3.78 -20.91 4.56
N LYS A 227 -3.60 -21.09 5.89
CA LYS A 227 -2.42 -21.77 6.47
C LYS A 227 -2.13 -23.15 5.86
N LYS A 228 -3.16 -23.92 5.51
CA LYS A 228 -3.00 -25.25 4.89
C LYS A 228 -2.42 -25.19 3.47
N SER A 229 -2.70 -24.13 2.74
CA SER A 229 -2.15 -23.91 1.39
C SER A 229 -0.75 -23.28 1.43
N ALA A 230 -0.43 -22.50 2.46
CA ALA A 230 0.89 -21.87 2.62
C ALA A 230 2.00 -22.89 2.84
N GLN A 231 1.75 -23.98 3.57
CA GLN A 231 2.73 -25.06 3.76
C GLN A 231 3.11 -25.76 2.45
N SER A 232 2.20 -25.86 1.49
CA SER A 232 2.47 -26.43 0.17
C SER A 232 3.33 -25.52 -0.74
N TYR A 233 3.30 -24.21 -0.51
CA TYR A 233 4.10 -23.23 -1.27
C TYR A 233 5.50 -22.98 -0.69
N TYR A 234 5.68 -23.19 0.63
CA TYR A 234 6.97 -23.06 1.33
C TYR A 234 7.69 -24.39 1.53
N GLY A 235 7.25 -25.46 0.86
CA GLY A 235 7.76 -26.83 1.00
C GLY A 235 9.18 -27.07 0.43
N TYR A 236 10.03 -26.08 0.30
CA TYR A 236 11.45 -26.24 0.06
C TYR A 236 12.24 -25.45 1.11
N GLY A 237 12.66 -26.16 2.17
CA GLY A 237 13.73 -25.71 3.04
C GLY A 237 13.38 -25.58 4.53
N TYR A 238 14.02 -26.46 5.29
CA TYR A 238 14.16 -26.58 6.74
C TYR A 238 13.11 -27.43 7.47
N THR A 239 13.21 -28.75 7.30
CA THR A 239 13.02 -29.69 8.39
C THR A 239 14.26 -29.59 9.30
N SER A 240 14.17 -28.87 10.41
CA SER A 240 15.04 -29.14 11.55
C SER A 240 14.27 -30.04 12.51
N GLU A 241 14.65 -31.32 12.51
CA GLU A 241 14.46 -32.22 13.62
C GLU A 241 14.98 -31.55 14.89
N VAL A 242 14.13 -31.46 15.89
CA VAL A 242 14.58 -31.45 17.29
C VAL A 242 13.73 -32.50 17.96
N GLU A 243 14.27 -33.74 17.99
CA GLU A 243 13.97 -34.73 19.00
C GLU A 243 14.69 -34.35 20.30
N ALA A 244 13.99 -34.60 21.37
CA ALA A 244 14.30 -34.86 22.77
C ALA A 244 13.76 -33.82 23.75
#